data_acd6fa9a7fb2db5498281570c3096cff
#
_entry.id   acd6fa9a7fb2db5498281570c3096cff
#
_cell.length_a   1.000
_cell.length_b   1.000
_cell.length_c   1.000
_cell.angle_alpha   90.00
_cell.angle_beta   90.00
_cell.angle_gamma   90.00
#
_symmetry.space_group_name_H-M   'P 1'
#
loop_
_entity.id
_entity.type
_entity.pdbx_description
1 polymer ?
#
loop_
_entity_poly.entity_id
_entity_poly.type
_entity_poly.pdbx_seq_one_letter_code
_entity_poly.pdbx_strand_id
1 'polypeptide(L)'
;QLQIQVKEILEKFDWEVLLVSHSRDEVYHLCGRLSLVEKGKILETGNTKEVFARPRSRSGAILTGCKNIAGAKKVGEYQVEVPEWGICLKTAEPVPEGIRAVGIRAHYFHPRGRENVYPVVFSRVMEEPFENTVMFRYANQPEGTKDLWWRMPKGRWNGEMPQKLGISPKNGLLLM
;
A
#
# COMPACT_ATOMS: atom_id res chain seq x y z
N GLN A 1 -8.21 -1.30 -23.72
CA GLN A 1 -9.04 -0.75 -24.83
C GLN A 1 -10.53 -0.70 -24.43
N LEU A 2 -11.12 -1.79 -23.89
CA LEU A 2 -12.54 -1.85 -23.47
C LEU A 2 -12.92 -0.81 -22.43
N GLN A 3 -12.07 -0.58 -21.41
CA GLN A 3 -12.33 0.41 -20.34
C GLN A 3 -12.43 1.85 -20.87
N ILE A 4 -11.64 2.21 -21.88
CA ILE A 4 -11.70 3.53 -22.52
C ILE A 4 -13.03 3.70 -23.25
N GLN A 5 -13.44 2.68 -24.02
CA GLN A 5 -14.73 2.71 -24.74
C GLN A 5 -15.92 2.77 -23.77
N VAL A 6 -15.89 2.00 -22.68
CA VAL A 6 -16.93 2.06 -21.64
C VAL A 6 -16.99 3.45 -21.02
N LYS A 7 -15.85 4.08 -20.73
CA LYS A 7 -15.79 5.43 -20.18
C LYS A 7 -16.40 6.45 -21.14
N GLU A 8 -16.03 6.41 -22.42
CA GLU A 8 -16.59 7.28 -23.46
C GLU A 8 -18.10 7.13 -23.62
N ILE A 9 -18.62 5.92 -23.44
CA ILE A 9 -20.05 5.66 -23.45
C ILE A 9 -20.71 6.27 -22.20
N LEU A 10 -20.15 6.02 -21.02
CA LEU A 10 -20.68 6.52 -19.74
C LEU A 10 -20.68 8.06 -19.68
N GLU A 11 -19.69 8.74 -20.27
CA GLU A 11 -19.61 10.20 -20.34
C GLU A 11 -20.73 10.83 -21.22
N LYS A 12 -21.37 10.04 -22.08
CA LYS A 12 -22.51 10.48 -22.91
C LYS A 12 -23.88 10.32 -22.25
N PHE A 13 -23.92 9.63 -21.09
CA PHE A 13 -25.17 9.45 -20.35
C PHE A 13 -25.34 10.58 -19.32
N ASP A 14 -26.48 11.23 -19.32
CA ASP A 14 -26.91 12.23 -18.33
C ASP A 14 -27.42 11.59 -17.02
N TRP A 15 -27.20 10.29 -16.83
CA TRP A 15 -27.74 9.52 -15.70
C TRP A 15 -26.65 9.09 -14.74
N GLU A 16 -27.05 8.89 -13.47
CA GLU A 16 -26.18 8.27 -12.48
C GLU A 16 -26.00 6.78 -12.78
N VAL A 17 -24.75 6.32 -12.77
CA VAL A 17 -24.40 4.91 -13.02
C VAL A 17 -23.74 4.33 -11.76
N LEU A 18 -24.29 3.22 -11.29
CA LEU A 18 -23.71 2.44 -10.19
C LEU A 18 -22.99 1.22 -10.74
N LEU A 19 -21.67 1.15 -10.50
CA LEU A 19 -20.85 0.00 -10.83
C LEU A 19 -20.53 -0.80 -9.57
N VAL A 20 -20.78 -2.11 -9.59
CA VAL A 20 -20.31 -3.06 -8.57
C VAL A 20 -19.24 -3.93 -9.19
N SER A 21 -18.01 -3.84 -8.68
CA SER A 21 -16.87 -4.58 -9.20
C SER A 21 -15.87 -4.94 -8.09
N HIS A 22 -15.12 -6.02 -8.27
CA HIS A 22 -13.94 -6.37 -7.49
C HIS A 22 -12.63 -6.02 -8.22
N SER A 23 -12.73 -5.51 -9.45
CA SER A 23 -11.59 -5.04 -10.24
C SER A 23 -11.20 -3.62 -9.83
N ARG A 24 -10.01 -3.50 -9.23
CA ARG A 24 -9.45 -2.20 -8.80
C ARG A 24 -9.26 -1.25 -9.97
N ASP A 25 -8.80 -1.78 -11.09
CA ASP A 25 -8.48 -0.99 -12.29
C ASP A 25 -9.77 -0.43 -12.91
N GLU A 26 -10.84 -1.22 -12.98
CA GLU A 26 -12.15 -0.76 -13.46
C GLU A 26 -12.68 0.37 -12.58
N VAL A 27 -12.72 0.16 -11.25
CA VAL A 27 -13.21 1.17 -10.31
C VAL A 27 -12.36 2.45 -10.39
N TYR A 28 -11.03 2.32 -10.46
CA TYR A 28 -10.12 3.46 -10.52
C TYR A 28 -10.30 4.31 -11.79
N HIS A 29 -10.56 3.66 -12.93
CA HIS A 29 -10.69 4.33 -14.22
C HIS A 29 -12.10 4.84 -14.52
N LEU A 30 -13.14 4.13 -14.04
CA LEU A 30 -14.52 4.42 -14.42
C LEU A 30 -15.29 5.21 -13.36
N CYS A 31 -14.92 5.14 -12.08
CA CYS A 31 -15.69 5.72 -11.00
C CYS A 31 -15.04 6.96 -10.40
N GLY A 32 -15.74 8.09 -10.35
CA GLY A 32 -15.30 9.30 -9.64
C GLY A 32 -15.36 9.16 -8.12
N ARG A 33 -16.34 8.38 -7.62
CA ARG A 33 -16.55 8.05 -6.21
C ARG A 33 -16.69 6.56 -6.04
N LEU A 34 -16.29 6.06 -4.86
CA LEU A 34 -16.45 4.66 -4.51
C LEU A 34 -16.92 4.49 -3.06
N SER A 35 -17.52 3.33 -2.80
CA SER A 35 -17.75 2.81 -1.45
C SER A 35 -17.12 1.44 -1.35
N LEU A 36 -16.24 1.26 -0.36
CA LEU A 36 -15.65 -0.04 -0.02
C LEU A 36 -16.63 -0.82 0.85
N VAL A 37 -17.00 -2.01 0.42
CA VAL A 37 -17.95 -2.87 1.15
C VAL A 37 -17.25 -4.14 1.61
N GLU A 38 -17.40 -4.49 2.88
CA GLU A 38 -16.94 -5.75 3.45
C GLU A 38 -18.01 -6.33 4.37
N LYS A 39 -18.35 -7.61 4.19
CA LYS A 39 -19.35 -8.34 5.01
C LYS A 39 -20.68 -7.58 5.15
N GLY A 40 -21.15 -6.97 4.04
CA GLY A 40 -22.39 -6.22 3.98
C GLY A 40 -22.37 -4.84 4.64
N LYS A 41 -21.20 -4.34 5.08
CA LYS A 41 -21.04 -3.01 5.68
C LYS A 41 -20.18 -2.13 4.80
N ILE A 42 -20.57 -0.86 4.69
CA ILE A 42 -19.73 0.16 4.06
C ILE A 42 -18.62 0.54 5.05
N LEU A 43 -17.36 0.32 4.66
CA LEU A 43 -16.19 0.66 5.46
C LEU A 43 -15.76 2.11 5.25
N GLU A 44 -15.82 2.56 4.02
CA GLU A 44 -15.32 3.86 3.61
C GLU A 44 -15.99 4.29 2.32
N THR A 45 -16.35 5.57 2.21
CA THR A 45 -16.88 6.20 1.00
C THR A 45 -16.12 7.49 0.72
N GLY A 46 -15.78 7.74 -0.54
CA GLY A 46 -15.07 8.96 -0.88
C GLY A 46 -14.74 9.09 -2.37
N ASN A 47 -13.95 10.11 -2.69
CA ASN A 47 -13.36 10.24 -4.03
C ASN A 47 -12.46 9.03 -4.31
N THR A 48 -12.57 8.43 -5.48
CA THR A 48 -11.85 7.21 -5.84
C THR A 48 -10.33 7.37 -5.68
N LYS A 49 -9.77 8.45 -6.21
CA LYS A 49 -8.31 8.68 -6.17
C LYS A 49 -7.81 8.88 -4.74
N GLU A 50 -8.58 9.57 -3.90
CA GLU A 50 -8.24 9.81 -2.48
C GLU A 50 -8.28 8.51 -1.67
N VAL A 51 -9.35 7.71 -1.81
CA VAL A 51 -9.46 6.42 -1.12
C VAL A 51 -8.38 5.45 -1.58
N PHE A 52 -8.04 5.44 -2.87
CA PHE A 52 -6.92 4.64 -3.35
C PHE A 52 -5.56 5.12 -2.83
N ALA A 53 -5.35 6.43 -2.75
CA ALA A 53 -4.10 6.99 -2.24
C ALA A 53 -3.94 6.77 -0.73
N ARG A 54 -5.00 7.00 0.06
CA ARG A 54 -4.99 7.00 1.53
C ARG A 54 -6.22 6.29 2.12
N PRO A 55 -6.31 4.96 1.98
CA PRO A 55 -7.37 4.19 2.64
C PRO A 55 -7.21 4.31 4.16
N ARG A 56 -8.33 4.39 4.87
CA ARG A 56 -8.35 4.58 6.34
C ARG A 56 -8.40 3.27 7.11
N SER A 57 -8.83 2.19 6.47
CA SER A 57 -8.98 0.88 7.10
C SER A 57 -8.01 -0.15 6.54
N ARG A 58 -7.71 -1.19 7.33
CA ARG A 58 -6.91 -2.34 6.89
C ARG A 58 -7.50 -3.00 5.62
N SER A 59 -8.80 -3.24 5.62
CA SER A 59 -9.50 -3.81 4.47
C SER A 59 -9.46 -2.89 3.26
N GLY A 60 -9.63 -1.58 3.46
CA GLY A 60 -9.47 -0.58 2.41
C GLY A 60 -8.06 -0.60 1.80
N ALA A 61 -7.02 -0.69 2.64
CA ALA A 61 -5.64 -0.80 2.17
C ALA A 61 -5.41 -2.08 1.34
N ILE A 62 -5.96 -3.22 1.77
CA ILE A 62 -5.89 -4.48 1.02
C ILE A 62 -6.61 -4.36 -0.32
N LEU A 63 -7.85 -3.88 -0.32
CA LEU A 63 -8.68 -3.71 -1.51
C LEU A 63 -8.05 -2.73 -2.52
N THR A 64 -7.38 -1.70 -2.05
CA THR A 64 -6.65 -0.75 -2.91
C THR A 64 -5.22 -1.20 -3.26
N GLY A 65 -4.82 -2.44 -2.90
CA GLY A 65 -3.61 -3.09 -3.37
C GLY A 65 -2.38 -2.94 -2.49
N CYS A 66 -2.52 -2.49 -1.24
CA CYS A 66 -1.41 -2.52 -0.30
C CYS A 66 -1.08 -3.97 0.09
N LYS A 67 0.18 -4.39 -0.05
CA LYS A 67 0.63 -5.75 0.21
C LYS A 67 1.29 -5.90 1.59
N ASN A 68 2.00 -4.87 2.04
CA ASN A 68 2.69 -4.88 3.33
C ASN A 68 1.81 -4.16 4.35
N ILE A 69 1.16 -4.91 5.23
CA ILE A 69 0.31 -4.38 6.29
C ILE A 69 0.58 -5.17 7.55
N ALA A 70 0.91 -4.47 8.64
CA ALA A 70 1.16 -5.07 9.94
C ALA A 70 0.50 -4.26 11.06
N GLY A 71 0.27 -4.91 12.20
CA GLY A 71 -0.20 -4.25 13.42
C GLY A 71 0.77 -3.16 13.86
N ALA A 72 0.24 -2.02 14.30
CA ALA A 72 1.06 -0.89 14.73
C ALA A 72 0.56 -0.30 16.06
N LYS A 73 1.49 0.27 16.83
CA LYS A 73 1.21 0.96 18.09
C LYS A 73 1.80 2.36 18.04
N LYS A 74 1.06 3.35 18.50
CA LYS A 74 1.57 4.69 18.68
C LYS A 74 2.61 4.71 19.80
N VAL A 75 3.82 5.22 19.50
CA VAL A 75 4.90 5.40 20.49
C VAL A 75 5.38 6.83 20.56
N GLY A 76 4.87 7.71 19.71
CA GLY A 76 5.11 9.14 19.71
C GLY A 76 4.13 9.85 18.80
N GLU A 77 4.13 11.19 18.83
CA GLU A 77 3.21 11.99 18.01
C GLU A 77 3.37 11.69 16.51
N TYR A 78 4.61 11.48 16.04
CA TYR A 78 4.97 11.18 14.64
C TYR A 78 5.72 9.85 14.54
N GLN A 79 5.40 8.88 15.40
CA GLN A 79 6.12 7.61 15.43
C GLN A 79 5.22 6.44 15.80
N VAL A 80 5.34 5.36 15.05
CA VAL A 80 4.67 4.09 15.29
C VAL A 80 5.68 2.96 15.43
N GLU A 81 5.46 2.08 16.39
CA GLU A 81 6.13 0.78 16.48
C GLU A 81 5.36 -0.23 15.64
N VAL A 82 6.08 -1.06 14.88
CA VAL A 82 5.53 -2.15 14.09
C VAL A 82 6.18 -3.45 14.55
N PRO A 83 5.63 -4.11 15.59
CA PRO A 83 6.26 -5.27 16.21
C PRO A 83 6.49 -6.43 15.24
N GLU A 84 5.54 -6.70 14.34
CA GLU A 84 5.67 -7.75 13.32
C GLU A 84 6.85 -7.53 12.36
N TRP A 85 7.32 -6.30 12.20
CA TRP A 85 8.48 -5.95 11.37
C TRP A 85 9.74 -5.67 12.18
N GLY A 86 9.64 -5.58 13.51
CA GLY A 86 10.76 -5.28 14.40
C GLY A 86 11.35 -3.89 14.23
N ILE A 87 10.53 -2.90 13.84
CA ILE A 87 10.96 -1.52 13.54
C ILE A 87 10.01 -0.48 14.10
N CYS A 88 10.53 0.76 14.20
CA CYS A 88 9.73 1.96 14.47
C CYS A 88 9.77 2.87 13.24
N LEU A 89 8.61 3.32 12.77
CA LEU A 89 8.51 4.20 11.62
C LEU A 89 8.18 5.63 12.04
N LYS A 90 8.92 6.59 11.51
CA LYS A 90 8.54 8.00 11.53
C LYS A 90 7.45 8.25 10.49
N THR A 91 6.46 9.04 10.83
CA THR A 91 5.31 9.41 9.99
C THR A 91 5.37 10.89 9.64
N ALA A 92 4.82 11.29 8.50
CA ALA A 92 4.71 12.68 8.10
C ALA A 92 3.50 13.38 8.71
N GLU A 93 2.51 12.61 9.17
CA GLU A 93 1.30 13.10 9.81
C GLU A 93 1.26 12.61 11.26
N PRO A 94 0.60 13.35 12.18
CA PRO A 94 0.41 12.90 13.55
C PRO A 94 -0.28 11.53 13.59
N VAL A 95 0.24 10.64 14.43
CA VAL A 95 -0.32 9.30 14.59
C VAL A 95 -1.61 9.38 15.40
N PRO A 96 -2.76 8.91 14.85
CA PRO A 96 -4.02 8.90 15.60
C PRO A 96 -3.97 7.97 16.80
N GLU A 97 -4.71 8.30 17.87
CA GLU A 97 -4.79 7.47 19.09
C GLU A 97 -5.37 6.07 18.81
N GLY A 98 -6.25 5.95 17.83
CA GLY A 98 -6.89 4.68 17.45
C GLY A 98 -6.12 3.85 16.42
N ILE A 99 -4.82 4.13 16.17
CA ILE A 99 -4.03 3.38 15.20
C ILE A 99 -4.03 1.88 15.52
N ARG A 100 -4.31 1.05 14.52
CA ARG A 100 -4.29 -0.41 14.64
C ARG A 100 -3.28 -1.09 13.74
N ALA A 101 -3.00 -0.47 12.58
CA ALA A 101 -2.05 -1.03 11.64
C ALA A 101 -1.37 0.06 10.83
N VAL A 102 -0.25 -0.29 10.23
CA VAL A 102 0.43 0.51 9.21
C VAL A 102 0.50 -0.28 7.92
N GLY A 103 0.34 0.41 6.79
CA GLY A 103 0.49 -0.16 5.46
C GLY A 103 1.59 0.53 4.68
N ILE A 104 2.35 -0.22 3.89
CA ILE A 104 3.36 0.30 2.97
C ILE A 104 3.17 -0.36 1.60
N ARG A 105 2.98 0.45 0.57
CA ARG A 105 2.88 -0.07 -0.79
C ARG A 105 4.24 -0.58 -1.27
N ALA A 106 4.24 -1.70 -1.99
CA ALA A 106 5.44 -2.41 -2.38
C ALA A 106 6.44 -1.57 -3.21
N HIS A 107 5.97 -0.56 -3.94
CA HIS A 107 6.82 0.32 -4.74
C HIS A 107 7.43 1.52 -4.00
N TYR A 108 7.13 1.69 -2.70
CA TYR A 108 7.64 2.81 -1.90
C TYR A 108 8.96 2.54 -1.19
N PHE A 109 9.45 1.31 -1.20
CA PHE A 109 10.78 1.00 -0.68
C PHE A 109 11.87 1.49 -1.63
N HIS A 110 12.93 2.06 -1.07
CA HIS A 110 14.00 2.63 -1.86
C HIS A 110 15.38 2.32 -1.26
N PRO A 111 16.34 1.77 -2.06
CA PRO A 111 17.70 1.45 -1.58
C PRO A 111 18.50 2.68 -1.13
N ARG A 112 18.21 3.84 -1.72
CA ARG A 112 18.85 5.12 -1.41
C ARG A 112 17.97 6.02 -0.54
N GLY A 113 16.94 5.44 0.11
CA GLY A 113 16.11 6.18 1.08
C GLY A 113 16.96 6.74 2.21
N ARG A 114 16.61 7.93 2.70
CA ARG A 114 17.33 8.59 3.80
C ARG A 114 16.57 8.56 5.11
N GLU A 115 15.30 8.18 5.09
CA GLU A 115 14.42 8.14 6.25
C GLU A 115 13.86 6.74 6.42
N ASN A 116 13.52 6.35 7.67
CA ASN A 116 13.05 5.01 8.00
C ASN A 116 13.89 3.92 7.34
N VAL A 117 15.22 4.02 7.49
CA VAL A 117 16.19 3.15 6.82
C VAL A 117 16.56 2.01 7.75
N TYR A 118 16.32 0.78 7.31
CA TYR A 118 16.57 -0.43 8.09
C TYR A 118 17.32 -1.48 7.27
N PRO A 119 18.20 -2.26 7.91
CA PRO A 119 18.85 -3.41 7.29
C PRO A 119 17.80 -4.45 6.88
N VAL A 120 18.03 -5.10 5.74
CA VAL A 120 17.11 -6.10 5.17
C VAL A 120 17.87 -7.37 4.77
N VAL A 121 17.14 -8.49 4.80
CA VAL A 121 17.57 -9.79 4.30
C VAL A 121 16.56 -10.23 3.25
N PHE A 122 17.06 -10.61 2.08
CA PHE A 122 16.21 -11.03 0.96
C PHE A 122 15.96 -12.53 0.99
N SER A 123 14.72 -12.93 0.68
CA SER A 123 14.32 -14.33 0.67
C SER A 123 14.04 -14.86 -0.74
N ARG A 124 13.41 -14.07 -1.59
CA ARG A 124 13.01 -14.49 -2.93
C ARG A 124 12.89 -13.32 -3.90
N VAL A 125 13.22 -13.57 -5.17
CA VAL A 125 12.91 -12.67 -6.29
C VAL A 125 11.94 -13.38 -7.23
N MET A 126 10.87 -12.68 -7.60
CA MET A 126 9.93 -13.10 -8.64
C MET A 126 10.02 -12.11 -9.78
N GLU A 127 10.39 -12.60 -10.93
CA GLU A 127 10.46 -11.82 -12.15
C GLU A 127 9.09 -11.81 -12.83
N GLU A 128 8.56 -10.61 -13.08
CA GLU A 128 7.35 -10.39 -13.85
C GLU A 128 7.70 -9.71 -15.20
N PRO A 129 6.81 -9.63 -16.19
CA PRO A 129 7.16 -9.10 -17.53
C PRO A 129 7.80 -7.71 -17.51
N PHE A 130 7.34 -6.80 -16.64
CA PHE A 130 7.75 -5.40 -16.62
C PHE A 130 8.39 -4.96 -15.30
N GLU A 131 8.29 -5.75 -14.26
CA GLU A 131 8.79 -5.44 -12.92
C GLU A 131 9.39 -6.68 -12.25
N ASN A 132 10.13 -6.45 -11.17
CA ASN A 132 10.57 -7.50 -10.26
C ASN A 132 9.87 -7.30 -8.92
N THR A 133 9.33 -8.37 -8.36
CA THR A 133 8.85 -8.42 -6.99
C THR A 133 9.88 -9.15 -6.14
N VAL A 134 10.42 -8.44 -5.17
CA VAL A 134 11.42 -8.97 -4.23
C VAL A 134 10.79 -9.14 -2.87
N MET A 135 10.91 -10.31 -2.29
CA MET A 135 10.49 -10.59 -0.93
C MET A 135 11.68 -10.42 0.02
N PHE A 136 11.45 -9.73 1.12
CA PHE A 136 12.49 -9.44 2.10
C PHE A 136 11.94 -9.40 3.52
N ARG A 137 12.85 -9.43 4.49
CA ARG A 137 12.59 -9.22 5.91
C ARG A 137 13.51 -8.12 6.43
N TYR A 138 13.04 -7.37 7.40
CA TYR A 138 13.96 -6.54 8.19
C TYR A 138 14.86 -7.44 9.06
N ALA A 139 16.11 -7.02 9.28
CA ALA A 139 17.07 -7.82 10.05
C ALA A 139 16.59 -8.18 11.48
N ASN A 140 15.83 -7.30 12.11
CA ASN A 140 15.26 -7.49 13.45
C ASN A 140 13.82 -8.03 13.43
N GLN A 141 13.32 -8.46 12.27
CA GLN A 141 11.96 -8.96 12.15
C GLN A 141 11.80 -10.30 12.89
N PRO A 142 10.79 -10.46 13.77
CA PRO A 142 10.58 -11.70 14.53
C PRO A 142 10.39 -12.91 13.61
N GLU A 143 10.87 -14.07 14.04
CA GLU A 143 10.63 -15.34 13.34
C GLU A 143 9.13 -15.65 13.20
N GLY A 144 8.75 -16.35 12.14
CA GLY A 144 7.36 -16.72 11.87
C GLY A 144 6.47 -15.59 11.30
N THR A 145 6.97 -14.35 11.21
CA THR A 145 6.24 -13.26 10.56
C THR A 145 6.42 -13.32 9.04
N LYS A 146 5.49 -12.68 8.31
CA LYS A 146 5.47 -12.71 6.84
C LYS A 146 6.54 -11.79 6.25
N ASP A 147 7.12 -12.24 5.13
CA ASP A 147 8.01 -11.41 4.32
C ASP A 147 7.27 -10.21 3.73
N LEU A 148 8.00 -9.11 3.58
CA LEU A 148 7.52 -7.91 2.92
C LEU A 148 7.80 -7.99 1.42
N TRP A 149 7.01 -7.26 0.65
CA TRP A 149 7.10 -7.18 -0.80
C TRP A 149 7.65 -5.82 -1.22
N TRP A 150 8.69 -5.86 -2.03
CA TRP A 150 9.25 -4.69 -2.70
C TRP A 150 9.13 -4.87 -4.21
N ARG A 151 8.48 -3.92 -4.89
CA ARG A 151 8.31 -3.92 -6.35
C ARG A 151 9.16 -2.83 -6.97
N MET A 152 9.82 -3.18 -8.07
CA MET A 152 10.61 -2.25 -8.85
C MET A 152 10.54 -2.55 -10.35
N PRO A 153 10.54 -1.51 -11.22
CA PRO A 153 10.67 -1.71 -12.66
C PRO A 153 11.99 -2.40 -13.01
N LYS A 154 11.96 -3.33 -13.98
CA LYS A 154 13.16 -4.08 -14.42
C LYS A 154 14.36 -3.18 -14.71
N GLY A 155 14.18 -2.06 -15.42
CA GLY A 155 15.25 -1.14 -15.76
C GLY A 155 15.88 -0.36 -14.61
N ARG A 156 15.36 -0.47 -13.38
CA ARG A 156 15.91 0.17 -12.19
C ARG A 156 16.71 -0.76 -11.29
N TRP A 157 16.69 -2.06 -11.58
CA TRP A 157 17.42 -3.04 -10.80
C TRP A 157 18.68 -3.49 -11.56
N ASN A 158 19.82 -3.31 -10.93
CA ASN A 158 21.13 -3.71 -11.45
C ASN A 158 21.53 -5.17 -11.08
N GLY A 159 20.61 -5.95 -10.51
CA GLY A 159 20.89 -7.32 -10.05
C GLY A 159 21.48 -7.41 -8.63
N GLU A 160 21.90 -6.29 -8.05
CA GLU A 160 22.46 -6.27 -6.69
C GLU A 160 21.36 -6.09 -5.65
N MET A 161 21.45 -6.87 -4.57
CA MET A 161 20.54 -6.75 -3.43
C MET A 161 21.07 -5.69 -2.46
N PRO A 162 20.31 -4.62 -2.20
CA PRO A 162 20.75 -3.60 -1.26
C PRO A 162 20.75 -4.14 0.18
N GLN A 163 21.71 -3.75 0.98
CA GLN A 163 21.79 -4.16 2.40
C GLN A 163 20.72 -3.50 3.28
N LYS A 164 20.12 -2.41 2.81
CA LYS A 164 19.10 -1.62 3.53
C LYS A 164 18.09 -1.03 2.59
N LEU A 165 16.87 -0.86 3.11
CA LEU A 165 15.77 -0.16 2.42
C LEU A 165 15.26 0.97 3.29
N GLY A 166 14.92 2.08 2.66
CA GLY A 166 14.32 3.24 3.30
C GLY A 166 12.89 3.47 2.79
N ILE A 167 12.10 4.19 3.59
CA ILE A 167 10.73 4.58 3.28
C ILE A 167 10.54 6.03 3.68
N SER A 168 10.03 6.85 2.77
CA SER A 168 9.64 8.21 3.15
C SER A 168 8.51 8.18 4.19
N PRO A 169 8.56 9.03 5.24
CA PRO A 169 7.47 9.16 6.22
C PRO A 169 6.10 9.44 5.62
N LYS A 170 6.05 10.04 4.43
CA LYS A 170 4.81 10.34 3.67
C LYS A 170 4.13 9.10 3.10
N ASN A 171 4.85 7.98 3.01
CA ASN A 171 4.41 6.76 2.32
C ASN A 171 3.82 5.69 3.27
N GLY A 172 3.81 5.94 4.57
CA GLY A 172 3.14 5.10 5.55
C GLY A 172 1.63 5.38 5.56
N LEU A 173 0.82 4.33 5.38
CA LEU A 173 -0.64 4.40 5.54
C LEU A 173 -0.96 4.11 7.01
N LEU A 174 -1.56 5.10 7.70
CA LEU A 174 -2.01 4.96 9.08
C LEU A 174 -3.44 4.41 9.08
N LEU A 175 -3.64 3.18 9.54
CA LEU A 175 -4.89 2.43 9.42
C LEU A 175 -5.55 2.24 10.81
N MET A 176 -6.84 2.54 10.87
CA MET A 176 -7.66 2.40 12.07
C MET A 176 -8.56 1.16 12.03
#